data_d8d3c1ab02836814c9e56bb151bac6f0
#
_entry.id   d8d3c1ab02836814c9e56bb151bac6f0
#
_cell.length_a   1.000
_cell.length_b   1.000
_cell.length_c   1.000
_cell.angle_alpha   90.00
_cell.angle_beta   90.00
_cell.angle_gamma   90.00
#
_symmetry.space_group_name_H-M   'P 1'
#
loop_
_entity.id
_entity.type
_entity.pdbx_description
1 polymer ?
#
loop_
_entity_poly.entity_id
_entity_poly.type
_entity_poly.pdbx_seq_one_letter_code
_entity_poly.pdbx_strand_id
1 'polypeptide(L)'
;MKEFLDYAQDHAKDILDTLKHMVELESFTTDKKGTDSLSTYIIQRLNELGAQTTIIPQEQVGNHVVADIEGGNGRLMLLCHMDTVWPKGTIEKRPFTVENDLAYGPGILDMKAGIAIALHALETLRTNGVQPRYKVKIVLNSDEEIGSTTSRQLIEDEARKSDQVFCLEPGAGQKGALKTGRKGVGMFQVKVTGRAAHAGNEPEKGISAIEEMAHQILRLHSLTDFSRGTTVNVGVVQGGAVRNQVAASAEALIDLRVTTTEEGIRVEREILNASPVHNDAIVEVTGSLNRPPMERTESTVMMLNWVKQFADPLGISLEEIQVGGGSDAQFVAALGIPVLDGMGGVGEGPHADHENIVVSELPRRVALLASILAQR
;
A
#
# COMPACT_ATOMS: atom_id res chain seq x y z
N MET A 1 28.00 4.09 10.52
CA MET A 1 27.33 3.20 9.54
C MET A 1 27.82 1.77 9.63
N LYS A 2 29.13 1.50 9.54
CA LYS A 2 29.64 0.12 9.63
C LYS A 2 29.27 -0.55 10.96
N GLU A 3 29.41 0.17 12.07
CA GLU A 3 28.99 -0.30 13.40
C GLU A 3 27.54 -0.76 13.48
N PHE A 4 26.62 -0.10 12.74
CA PHE A 4 25.22 -0.49 12.68
C PHE A 4 25.01 -1.75 11.83
N LEU A 5 25.78 -1.89 10.75
CA LEU A 5 25.73 -3.12 9.94
C LEU A 5 26.32 -4.32 10.72
N ASP A 6 27.46 -4.15 11.36
CA ASP A 6 28.07 -5.19 12.18
C ASP A 6 27.09 -5.63 13.29
N TYR A 7 26.48 -4.66 14.02
CA TYR A 7 25.46 -4.95 15.03
C TYR A 7 24.24 -5.69 14.44
N ALA A 8 23.70 -5.22 13.33
CA ALA A 8 22.52 -5.86 12.71
C ALA A 8 22.83 -7.27 12.19
N GLN A 9 24.05 -7.51 11.70
CA GLN A 9 24.50 -8.84 11.28
C GLN A 9 24.65 -9.78 12.48
N ASP A 10 25.24 -9.31 13.58
CA ASP A 10 25.37 -10.10 14.81
C ASP A 10 24.00 -10.48 15.41
N HIS A 11 22.95 -9.65 15.15
CA HIS A 11 21.58 -9.86 15.60
C HIS A 11 20.62 -10.29 14.48
N ALA A 12 21.15 -10.81 13.37
CA ALA A 12 20.33 -11.24 12.22
C ALA A 12 19.25 -12.27 12.61
N LYS A 13 19.60 -13.16 13.56
CA LYS A 13 18.65 -14.13 14.08
C LYS A 13 17.50 -13.45 14.85
N ASP A 14 17.77 -12.46 15.66
CA ASP A 14 16.75 -11.75 16.45
C ASP A 14 15.80 -10.96 15.54
N ILE A 15 16.33 -10.37 14.45
CA ILE A 15 15.53 -9.71 13.41
C ILE A 15 14.58 -10.72 12.76
N LEU A 16 15.10 -11.89 12.38
CA LEU A 16 14.31 -12.93 11.74
C LEU A 16 13.26 -13.53 12.69
N ASP A 17 13.61 -13.75 13.97
CA ASP A 17 12.70 -14.24 14.99
C ASP A 17 11.56 -13.23 15.28
N THR A 18 11.87 -11.93 15.29
CA THR A 18 10.86 -10.85 15.39
C THR A 18 9.89 -10.92 14.20
N LEU A 19 10.43 -11.02 12.99
CA LEU A 19 9.61 -11.12 11.77
C LEU A 19 8.75 -12.40 11.77
N LYS A 20 9.34 -13.54 12.13
CA LYS A 20 8.61 -14.81 12.30
C LYS A 20 7.43 -14.65 13.25
N HIS A 21 7.64 -14.08 14.42
CA HIS A 21 6.59 -13.87 15.39
C HIS A 21 5.46 -13.01 14.84
N MET A 22 5.79 -11.92 14.12
CA MET A 22 4.76 -11.08 13.49
C MET A 22 4.02 -11.80 12.36
N VAL A 23 4.68 -12.68 11.60
CA VAL A 23 4.04 -13.51 10.56
C VAL A 23 3.05 -14.50 11.20
N GLU A 24 3.41 -15.11 12.32
CA GLU A 24 2.56 -16.04 13.07
C GLU A 24 1.34 -15.33 13.71
N LEU A 25 1.42 -14.01 13.94
CA LEU A 25 0.27 -13.18 14.32
C LEU A 25 -0.46 -12.75 13.02
N GLU A 26 -1.43 -13.59 12.59
CA GLU A 26 -2.21 -13.30 11.40
C GLU A 26 -3.00 -11.98 11.55
N SER A 27 -2.95 -11.13 10.53
CA SER A 27 -3.52 -9.78 10.55
C SER A 27 -4.30 -9.47 9.27
N PHE A 28 -5.25 -10.34 8.91
CA PHE A 28 -6.15 -10.07 7.78
C PHE A 28 -6.93 -8.77 8.03
N THR A 29 -7.04 -7.87 7.05
CA THR A 29 -7.60 -6.53 7.23
C THR A 29 -8.96 -6.53 7.96
N THR A 30 -9.85 -7.47 7.62
CA THR A 30 -11.17 -7.58 8.25
C THR A 30 -11.21 -8.45 9.52
N ASP A 31 -10.10 -9.08 9.91
CA ASP A 31 -9.96 -9.73 11.22
C ASP A 31 -9.38 -8.74 12.26
N LYS A 32 -10.26 -7.87 12.78
CA LYS A 32 -9.87 -6.89 13.79
C LYS A 32 -9.07 -7.50 14.95
N LYS A 33 -9.45 -8.69 15.44
CA LYS A 33 -8.78 -9.33 16.58
C LYS A 33 -7.35 -9.75 16.24
N GLY A 34 -7.13 -10.28 15.04
CA GLY A 34 -5.81 -10.65 14.56
C GLY A 34 -4.91 -9.43 14.47
N THR A 35 -5.38 -8.40 13.78
CA THR A 35 -4.62 -7.14 13.60
C THR A 35 -4.37 -6.43 14.95
N ASP A 36 -5.34 -6.42 15.88
CA ASP A 36 -5.15 -5.87 17.22
C ASP A 36 -4.13 -6.69 18.04
N SER A 37 -4.03 -8.00 17.84
CA SER A 37 -3.01 -8.84 18.49
C SER A 37 -1.61 -8.49 17.99
N LEU A 38 -1.45 -8.31 16.67
CA LEU A 38 -0.20 -7.83 16.08
C LEU A 38 0.15 -6.42 16.59
N SER A 39 -0.82 -5.50 16.60
CA SER A 39 -0.59 -4.13 17.09
C SER A 39 -0.15 -4.10 18.54
N THR A 40 -0.71 -4.96 19.39
CA THR A 40 -0.32 -5.09 20.81
C THR A 40 1.15 -5.49 20.95
N TYR A 41 1.61 -6.46 20.17
CA TYR A 41 3.02 -6.84 20.14
C TYR A 41 3.92 -5.70 19.69
N ILE A 42 3.55 -5.01 18.62
CA ILE A 42 4.33 -3.89 18.09
C ILE A 42 4.40 -2.74 19.11
N ILE A 43 3.29 -2.40 19.77
CA ILE A 43 3.22 -1.39 20.82
C ILE A 43 4.17 -1.75 21.97
N GLN A 44 4.15 -3.01 22.44
CA GLN A 44 5.07 -3.45 23.47
C GLN A 44 6.52 -3.22 23.06
N ARG A 45 6.93 -3.66 21.88
CA ARG A 45 8.30 -3.49 21.35
C ARG A 45 8.68 -2.00 21.24
N LEU A 46 7.78 -1.16 20.73
CA LEU A 46 8.02 0.29 20.64
C LEU A 46 8.18 0.96 22.01
N ASN A 47 7.36 0.58 22.98
CA ASN A 47 7.48 1.10 24.34
C ASN A 47 8.79 0.67 25.02
N GLU A 48 9.25 -0.57 24.81
CA GLU A 48 10.56 -1.07 25.24
C GLU A 48 11.71 -0.25 24.63
N LEU A 49 11.52 0.27 23.41
CA LEU A 49 12.47 1.16 22.73
C LEU A 49 12.36 2.62 23.18
N GLY A 50 11.45 2.96 24.08
CA GLY A 50 11.27 4.30 24.64
C GLY A 50 10.31 5.18 23.82
N ALA A 51 9.55 4.63 22.91
CA ALA A 51 8.51 5.35 22.19
C ALA A 51 7.30 5.66 23.09
N GLN A 52 6.62 6.77 22.81
CA GLN A 52 5.29 7.07 23.35
C GLN A 52 4.25 6.65 22.32
N THR A 53 3.47 5.62 22.64
CA THR A 53 2.48 5.06 21.71
C THR A 53 1.08 5.57 22.00
N THR A 54 0.31 5.80 20.94
CA THR A 54 -1.11 6.17 20.98
C THR A 54 -1.91 5.22 20.10
N ILE A 55 -2.97 4.65 20.65
CA ILE A 55 -3.90 3.79 19.93
C ILE A 55 -5.05 4.65 19.40
N ILE A 56 -5.37 4.51 18.11
CA ILE A 56 -6.49 5.17 17.45
C ILE A 56 -7.56 4.10 17.18
N PRO A 57 -8.61 4.01 18.02
CA PRO A 57 -9.59 2.94 17.93
C PRO A 57 -10.35 2.92 16.62
N GLN A 58 -10.60 1.73 16.10
CA GLN A 58 -11.43 1.47 14.93
C GLN A 58 -12.49 0.42 15.26
N GLU A 59 -13.61 0.42 14.54
CA GLU A 59 -14.70 -0.54 14.80
C GLU A 59 -14.64 -1.78 13.89
N GLN A 60 -14.33 -1.58 12.61
CA GLN A 60 -14.42 -2.62 11.57
C GLN A 60 -13.07 -3.24 11.20
N VAL A 61 -11.99 -2.50 11.39
CA VAL A 61 -10.62 -2.94 11.14
C VAL A 61 -9.81 -2.92 12.45
N GLY A 62 -8.56 -3.37 12.42
CA GLY A 62 -7.66 -3.23 13.56
C GLY A 62 -7.45 -1.77 13.97
N ASN A 63 -7.12 -1.52 15.22
CA ASN A 63 -6.80 -0.17 15.68
C ASN A 63 -5.53 0.33 14.99
N HIS A 64 -5.51 1.63 14.61
CA HIS A 64 -4.26 2.24 14.15
C HIS A 64 -3.38 2.60 15.34
N VAL A 65 -2.07 2.66 15.11
CA VAL A 65 -1.09 3.00 16.14
C VAL A 65 -0.20 4.14 15.65
N VAL A 66 0.01 5.10 16.52
CA VAL A 66 0.97 6.18 16.31
C VAL A 66 2.02 6.10 17.41
N ALA A 67 3.29 6.22 17.05
CA ALA A 67 4.38 6.25 18.02
C ALA A 67 5.28 7.46 17.79
N ASP A 68 5.71 8.07 18.88
CA ASP A 68 6.66 9.18 18.91
C ASP A 68 7.94 8.75 19.62
N ILE A 69 9.08 8.99 18.98
CA ILE A 69 10.41 8.77 19.56
C ILE A 69 11.15 10.10 19.56
N GLU A 70 11.63 10.49 20.72
CA GLU A 70 12.40 11.73 20.88
C GLU A 70 13.71 11.66 20.10
N GLY A 71 14.09 12.82 19.54
CA GLY A 71 15.29 12.99 18.74
C GLY A 71 15.71 14.45 18.64
N GLY A 72 16.54 14.74 17.66
CA GLY A 72 16.99 16.10 17.39
C GLY A 72 15.95 16.99 16.73
N ASN A 73 16.39 17.95 15.94
CA ASN A 73 15.52 18.90 15.25
C ASN A 73 14.93 18.31 13.97
N GLY A 74 13.69 18.74 13.65
CA GLY A 74 12.93 18.25 12.53
C GLY A 74 12.16 16.97 12.85
N ARG A 75 11.33 16.50 11.94
CA ARG A 75 10.48 15.33 12.10
C ARG A 75 10.53 14.43 10.88
N LEU A 76 10.86 13.17 11.09
CA LEU A 76 10.83 12.12 10.07
C LEU A 76 9.72 11.14 10.40
N MET A 77 8.87 10.84 9.42
CA MET A 77 7.79 9.87 9.60
C MET A 77 8.16 8.55 8.92
N LEU A 78 7.95 7.45 9.62
CA LEU A 78 7.93 6.09 9.09
C LEU A 78 6.48 5.67 8.94
N LEU A 79 6.09 5.25 7.74
CA LEU A 79 4.74 4.85 7.41
C LEU A 79 4.72 3.35 7.12
N CYS A 80 3.85 2.63 7.84
CA CYS A 80 3.68 1.18 7.74
C CYS A 80 2.22 0.81 7.83
N HIS A 81 1.85 -0.35 7.30
CA HIS A 81 0.58 -0.99 7.60
C HIS A 81 0.78 -2.36 8.29
N MET A 82 -0.18 -2.73 9.13
CA MET A 82 -0.15 -3.97 9.93
C MET A 82 -1.01 -5.06 9.32
N ASP A 83 -2.01 -4.68 8.53
CA ASP A 83 -2.93 -5.60 7.88
C ASP A 83 -2.31 -6.31 6.68
N THR A 84 -2.93 -7.39 6.26
CA THR A 84 -2.53 -8.19 5.09
C THR A 84 -3.76 -8.67 4.33
N VAL A 85 -3.56 -9.05 3.06
CA VAL A 85 -4.61 -9.70 2.22
C VAL A 85 -4.90 -11.15 2.63
N TRP A 86 -4.12 -11.73 3.55
CA TRP A 86 -4.16 -13.16 3.84
C TRP A 86 -5.24 -13.50 4.86
N PRO A 87 -6.25 -14.32 4.48
CA PRO A 87 -7.31 -14.74 5.40
C PRO A 87 -6.76 -15.52 6.59
N LYS A 88 -7.46 -15.42 7.71
CA LYS A 88 -7.15 -16.18 8.92
C LYS A 88 -7.08 -17.70 8.66
N GLY A 89 -6.07 -18.36 9.23
CA GLY A 89 -5.77 -19.78 9.04
C GLY A 89 -4.85 -20.03 7.83
N THR A 90 -4.37 -18.96 7.15
CA THR A 90 -3.38 -19.11 6.08
C THR A 90 -2.06 -19.64 6.60
N ILE A 91 -1.64 -19.24 7.82
CA ILE A 91 -0.40 -19.70 8.45
C ILE A 91 -0.36 -21.23 8.68
N GLU A 92 -1.51 -21.88 8.87
CA GLU A 92 -1.58 -23.34 9.00
C GLU A 92 -1.23 -24.07 7.69
N LYS A 93 -1.54 -23.44 6.55
CA LYS A 93 -1.29 -23.98 5.20
C LYS A 93 0.05 -23.52 4.63
N ARG A 94 0.48 -22.35 5.03
CA ARG A 94 1.71 -21.67 4.59
C ARG A 94 2.49 -21.20 5.83
N PRO A 95 3.08 -22.15 6.60
CA PRO A 95 3.84 -21.79 7.80
C PRO A 95 5.07 -20.97 7.45
N PHE A 96 5.56 -20.21 8.42
CA PHE A 96 6.85 -19.56 8.29
C PHE A 96 7.95 -20.61 8.06
N THR A 97 8.65 -20.52 6.94
CA THR A 97 9.77 -21.41 6.58
C THR A 97 10.97 -20.60 6.08
N VAL A 98 12.15 -21.15 6.25
CA VAL A 98 13.39 -20.55 5.72
C VAL A 98 14.11 -21.59 4.87
N GLU A 99 14.37 -21.26 3.61
CA GLU A 99 15.06 -22.11 2.65
C GLU A 99 16.04 -21.28 1.79
N ASN A 100 17.30 -21.63 1.76
CA ASN A 100 18.31 -21.04 0.88
C ASN A 100 18.35 -19.51 0.87
N ASP A 101 18.41 -18.86 2.03
CA ASP A 101 18.40 -17.41 2.22
C ASP A 101 17.04 -16.72 1.90
N LEU A 102 16.00 -17.49 1.68
CA LEU A 102 14.63 -16.98 1.54
C LEU A 102 13.78 -17.40 2.74
N ALA A 103 13.04 -16.46 3.30
CA ALA A 103 12.01 -16.76 4.29
C ALA A 103 10.63 -16.51 3.68
N TYR A 104 9.70 -17.44 3.94
CA TYR A 104 8.34 -17.46 3.41
C TYR A 104 7.32 -17.33 4.52
N GLY A 105 6.18 -16.77 4.23
CA GLY A 105 5.05 -16.68 5.13
C GLY A 105 4.04 -15.60 4.71
N PRO A 106 2.79 -15.65 5.19
CA PRO A 106 1.75 -14.69 4.81
C PRO A 106 2.05 -13.28 5.36
N GLY A 107 2.13 -12.29 4.46
CA GLY A 107 2.42 -10.89 4.80
C GLY A 107 3.86 -10.66 5.28
N ILE A 108 4.76 -11.62 5.01
CA ILE A 108 6.17 -11.52 5.41
C ILE A 108 6.87 -10.36 4.74
N LEU A 109 6.60 -10.15 3.44
CA LEU A 109 7.16 -9.09 2.64
C LEU A 109 6.29 -7.83 2.73
N ASP A 110 4.99 -7.99 2.60
CA ASP A 110 3.98 -6.92 2.56
C ASP A 110 3.11 -6.92 3.82
N MET A 111 3.42 -6.05 4.89
CA MET A 111 4.72 -5.36 4.96
C MET A 111 5.40 -5.58 6.32
N LYS A 112 5.22 -6.80 6.92
CA LYS A 112 5.77 -7.11 8.26
C LYS A 112 7.31 -6.98 8.33
N ALA A 113 8.02 -7.28 7.21
CA ALA A 113 9.47 -7.06 7.14
C ALA A 113 9.83 -5.57 7.32
N GLY A 114 9.05 -4.64 6.76
CA GLY A 114 9.24 -3.21 6.95
C GLY A 114 9.10 -2.80 8.41
N ILE A 115 8.11 -3.35 9.13
CA ILE A 115 7.92 -3.12 10.57
C ILE A 115 9.10 -3.69 11.38
N ALA A 116 9.56 -4.91 11.06
CA ALA A 116 10.74 -5.50 11.73
C ALA A 116 11.98 -4.64 11.53
N ILE A 117 12.19 -4.14 10.31
CA ILE A 117 13.32 -3.24 9.99
C ILE A 117 13.23 -1.96 10.82
N ALA A 118 12.04 -1.34 10.98
CA ALA A 118 11.88 -0.16 11.80
C ALA A 118 12.22 -0.42 13.27
N LEU A 119 11.68 -1.50 13.85
CA LEU A 119 11.92 -1.87 15.25
C LEU A 119 13.42 -2.10 15.51
N HIS A 120 14.08 -2.88 14.68
CA HIS A 120 15.50 -3.19 14.87
C HIS A 120 16.45 -2.05 14.49
N ALA A 121 16.05 -1.13 13.59
CA ALA A 121 16.82 0.09 13.36
C ALA A 121 16.85 0.98 14.61
N LEU A 122 15.71 1.12 15.29
CA LEU A 122 15.62 1.88 16.56
C LEU A 122 16.38 1.17 17.69
N GLU A 123 16.30 -0.15 17.77
CA GLU A 123 17.05 -0.97 18.72
C GLU A 123 18.57 -0.82 18.51
N THR A 124 19.01 -0.83 17.26
CA THR A 124 20.41 -0.60 16.86
C THR A 124 20.90 0.76 17.38
N LEU A 125 20.12 1.81 17.16
CA LEU A 125 20.47 3.15 17.66
C LEU A 125 20.56 3.18 19.18
N ARG A 126 19.56 2.67 19.87
CA ARG A 126 19.49 2.66 21.33
C ARG A 126 20.67 1.91 21.96
N THR A 127 20.98 0.71 21.46
CA THR A 127 22.06 -0.12 21.98
C THR A 127 23.44 0.50 21.75
N ASN A 128 23.61 1.22 20.66
CA ASN A 128 24.84 1.96 20.37
C ASN A 128 24.89 3.36 21.05
N GLY A 129 23.90 3.70 21.88
CA GLY A 129 23.84 4.99 22.58
C GLY A 129 23.67 6.19 21.65
N VAL A 130 23.08 5.99 20.48
CA VAL A 130 22.86 7.01 19.46
C VAL A 130 21.40 7.46 19.47
N GLN A 131 21.17 8.76 19.65
CA GLN A 131 19.83 9.32 19.49
C GLN A 131 19.53 9.60 18.00
N PRO A 132 18.28 9.41 17.55
CA PRO A 132 17.86 9.84 16.23
C PRO A 132 18.13 11.33 16.01
N ARG A 133 18.55 11.69 14.80
CA ARG A 133 18.79 13.09 14.43
C ARG A 133 17.50 13.90 14.29
N TYR A 134 16.39 13.21 14.03
CA TYR A 134 15.03 13.75 13.94
C TYR A 134 14.17 13.20 15.08
N LYS A 135 13.10 13.90 15.42
CA LYS A 135 11.96 13.24 16.07
C LYS A 135 11.38 12.23 15.10
N VAL A 136 11.25 10.98 15.53
CA VAL A 136 10.72 9.93 14.67
C VAL A 136 9.25 9.70 14.99
N LYS A 137 8.40 9.91 14.01
CA LYS A 137 6.99 9.54 14.05
C LYS A 137 6.81 8.21 13.32
N ILE A 138 6.15 7.24 13.94
CA ILE A 138 5.75 6.01 13.26
C ILE A 138 4.24 5.99 13.19
N VAL A 139 3.70 5.79 12.00
CA VAL A 139 2.27 5.57 11.76
C VAL A 139 2.09 4.15 11.26
N LEU A 140 1.29 3.36 11.98
CA LEU A 140 0.94 1.99 11.63
C LEU A 140 -0.57 1.91 11.47
N ASN A 141 -1.04 1.80 10.26
CA ASN A 141 -2.47 1.63 9.98
C ASN A 141 -2.84 0.16 9.78
N SER A 142 -4.14 -0.11 9.64
CA SER A 142 -4.70 -1.47 9.66
C SER A 142 -5.73 -1.67 8.54
N ASP A 143 -5.71 -0.83 7.51
CA ASP A 143 -6.68 -0.85 6.40
C ASP A 143 -6.06 -0.46 5.05
N GLU A 144 -4.73 -0.60 4.92
CA GLU A 144 -4.02 -0.29 3.67
C GLU A 144 -4.56 -1.13 2.51
N GLU A 145 -4.71 -2.42 2.74
CA GLU A 145 -5.08 -3.43 1.74
C GLU A 145 -6.51 -3.28 1.19
N ILE A 146 -7.31 -2.44 1.84
CA ILE A 146 -8.66 -2.09 1.38
C ILE A 146 -8.82 -0.60 1.04
N GLY A 147 -7.69 0.15 0.91
CA GLY A 147 -7.66 1.51 0.42
C GLY A 147 -7.62 2.60 1.48
N SER A 148 -7.27 2.28 2.73
CA SER A 148 -6.98 3.22 3.82
C SER A 148 -8.11 4.21 4.14
N THR A 149 -9.35 3.73 4.06
CA THR A 149 -10.52 4.59 4.21
C THR A 149 -10.67 5.19 5.61
N THR A 150 -10.15 4.49 6.64
CA THR A 150 -10.21 4.94 8.03
C THR A 150 -8.91 5.60 8.49
N SER A 151 -7.78 5.30 7.84
CA SER A 151 -6.44 5.81 8.20
C SER A 151 -5.96 7.00 7.36
N ARG A 152 -6.53 7.25 6.18
CA ARG A 152 -6.07 8.32 5.27
C ARG A 152 -5.92 9.68 5.98
N GLN A 153 -6.94 10.12 6.72
CA GLN A 153 -6.88 11.41 7.40
C GLN A 153 -5.76 11.45 8.45
N LEU A 154 -5.57 10.36 9.20
CA LEU A 154 -4.47 10.23 10.17
C LEU A 154 -3.10 10.33 9.47
N ILE A 155 -2.92 9.60 8.37
CA ILE A 155 -1.68 9.63 7.58
C ILE A 155 -1.39 11.05 7.08
N GLU A 156 -2.39 11.71 6.48
CA GLU A 156 -2.25 13.06 5.98
C GLU A 156 -1.93 14.06 7.09
N ASP A 157 -2.59 13.97 8.26
CA ASP A 157 -2.38 14.88 9.38
C ASP A 157 -0.99 14.74 10.01
N GLU A 158 -0.47 13.51 10.13
CA GLU A 158 0.88 13.27 10.64
C GLU A 158 1.95 13.61 9.60
N ALA A 159 1.68 13.38 8.31
CA ALA A 159 2.58 13.78 7.23
C ALA A 159 2.77 15.29 7.17
N ARG A 160 1.69 16.09 7.29
CA ARG A 160 1.76 17.58 7.32
C ARG A 160 2.65 18.13 8.43
N LYS A 161 2.89 17.36 9.49
CA LYS A 161 3.77 17.73 10.62
C LYS A 161 5.21 17.23 10.42
N SER A 162 5.49 16.53 9.32
CA SER A 162 6.77 15.88 9.06
C SER A 162 7.50 16.54 7.91
N ASP A 163 8.83 16.63 8.02
CA ASP A 163 9.67 17.21 6.96
C ASP A 163 9.86 16.25 5.80
N GLN A 164 9.81 14.94 6.09
CA GLN A 164 9.97 13.87 5.12
C GLN A 164 9.37 12.56 5.63
N VAL A 165 9.00 11.67 4.71
CA VAL A 165 8.35 10.40 5.01
C VAL A 165 9.05 9.25 4.30
N PHE A 166 9.29 8.15 5.02
CA PHE A 166 9.68 6.87 4.46
C PHE A 166 8.54 5.89 4.61
N CYS A 167 8.04 5.37 3.49
CA CYS A 167 7.11 4.26 3.49
C CYS A 167 7.89 2.94 3.45
N LEU A 168 7.66 2.10 4.45
CA LEU A 168 8.42 0.86 4.64
C LEU A 168 7.79 -0.32 3.91
N GLU A 169 7.07 -0.04 2.83
CA GLU A 169 6.64 -1.01 1.83
C GLU A 169 7.84 -1.81 1.26
N PRO A 170 7.62 -2.98 0.67
CA PRO A 170 8.67 -3.75 0.02
C PRO A 170 9.48 -2.93 -0.99
N GLY A 171 10.78 -3.14 -1.04
CA GLY A 171 11.57 -2.73 -2.19
C GLY A 171 11.20 -3.55 -3.42
N ALA A 172 11.30 -2.98 -4.61
CA ALA A 172 10.90 -3.65 -5.84
C ALA A 172 12.00 -4.59 -6.38
N GLY A 173 11.58 -5.82 -6.72
CA GLY A 173 12.44 -6.86 -7.29
C GLY A 173 13.55 -7.34 -6.35
N GLN A 174 14.37 -8.28 -6.83
CA GLN A 174 15.41 -8.96 -6.04
C GLN A 174 16.49 -8.04 -5.48
N LYS A 175 16.65 -6.83 -6.03
CA LYS A 175 17.61 -5.83 -5.54
C LYS A 175 16.99 -4.83 -4.59
N GLY A 176 15.67 -4.89 -4.37
CA GLY A 176 14.94 -3.99 -3.51
C GLY A 176 15.04 -2.53 -3.95
N ALA A 177 14.77 -2.25 -5.23
CA ALA A 177 14.76 -0.89 -5.76
C ALA A 177 13.74 -0.01 -5.05
N LEU A 178 14.09 1.25 -4.83
CA LEU A 178 13.21 2.21 -4.18
C LEU A 178 12.15 2.72 -5.18
N LYS A 179 10.94 2.91 -4.70
CA LYS A 179 9.82 3.35 -5.52
C LYS A 179 9.74 4.88 -5.47
N THR A 180 10.09 5.52 -6.59
CA THR A 180 10.05 6.98 -6.77
C THR A 180 8.78 7.45 -7.47
N GLY A 181 7.94 6.53 -7.92
CA GLY A 181 6.66 6.81 -8.53
C GLY A 181 5.70 5.63 -8.45
N ARG A 182 4.41 5.94 -8.28
CA ARG A 182 3.31 4.97 -8.28
C ARG A 182 2.15 5.49 -9.12
N LYS A 183 1.50 4.62 -9.89
CA LYS A 183 0.27 5.02 -10.58
C LYS A 183 -0.83 5.31 -9.57
N GLY A 184 -1.59 6.36 -9.82
CA GLY A 184 -2.84 6.62 -9.12
C GLY A 184 -3.84 5.50 -9.35
N VAL A 185 -4.70 5.26 -8.37
CA VAL A 185 -5.70 4.19 -8.35
C VAL A 185 -7.09 4.79 -8.21
N GLY A 186 -7.95 4.55 -9.18
CA GLY A 186 -9.36 4.90 -9.11
C GLY A 186 -10.24 3.66 -9.13
N MET A 187 -11.29 3.68 -8.31
CA MET A 187 -12.29 2.63 -8.24
C MET A 187 -13.66 3.20 -8.51
N PHE A 188 -14.35 2.64 -9.53
CA PHE A 188 -15.67 3.12 -9.92
C PHE A 188 -16.64 1.96 -10.11
N GLN A 189 -17.93 2.29 -10.01
CA GLN A 189 -19.04 1.39 -10.26
C GLN A 189 -19.99 2.06 -11.24
N VAL A 190 -20.38 1.34 -12.26
CA VAL A 190 -21.46 1.75 -13.17
C VAL A 190 -22.67 0.89 -12.91
N LYS A 191 -23.82 1.51 -12.68
CA LYS A 191 -25.13 0.86 -12.62
C LYS A 191 -25.98 1.32 -13.76
N VAL A 192 -26.62 0.36 -14.44
CA VAL A 192 -27.57 0.64 -15.50
C VAL A 192 -28.94 0.11 -15.10
N THR A 193 -29.93 0.97 -15.15
CA THR A 193 -31.33 0.61 -14.97
C THR A 193 -32.07 0.75 -16.30
N GLY A 194 -32.66 -0.34 -16.75
CA GLY A 194 -33.51 -0.44 -17.92
C GLY A 194 -34.95 -0.80 -17.54
N ARG A 195 -35.63 -1.51 -18.44
CA ARG A 195 -37.04 -1.96 -18.23
C ARG A 195 -37.21 -3.40 -18.72
N ALA A 196 -37.70 -4.27 -17.83
CA ALA A 196 -37.98 -5.65 -18.19
C ALA A 196 -39.13 -5.78 -19.20
N ALA A 197 -39.01 -6.72 -20.11
CA ALA A 197 -40.08 -7.14 -21.01
C ALA A 197 -39.87 -8.61 -21.40
N HIS A 198 -40.91 -9.27 -21.92
CA HIS A 198 -40.77 -10.62 -22.44
C HIS A 198 -40.02 -10.58 -23.81
N ALA A 199 -38.85 -11.19 -23.86
CA ALA A 199 -37.95 -11.07 -25.02
C ALA A 199 -38.51 -11.58 -26.35
N GLY A 200 -39.54 -12.43 -26.31
CA GLY A 200 -40.21 -12.96 -27.51
C GLY A 200 -41.57 -12.35 -27.83
N ASN A 201 -42.29 -11.82 -26.81
CA ASN A 201 -43.66 -11.33 -27.04
C ASN A 201 -43.71 -9.81 -27.23
N GLU A 202 -42.93 -9.07 -26.45
CA GLU A 202 -43.02 -7.59 -26.40
C GLU A 202 -41.60 -6.95 -26.16
N PRO A 203 -40.60 -7.38 -26.91
CA PRO A 203 -39.23 -6.90 -26.71
C PRO A 203 -39.12 -5.37 -26.86
N GLU A 204 -39.97 -4.76 -27.70
CA GLU A 204 -40.02 -3.31 -27.95
C GLU A 204 -40.47 -2.49 -26.75
N LYS A 205 -41.10 -3.12 -25.76
CA LYS A 205 -41.49 -2.46 -24.49
C LYS A 205 -40.32 -2.50 -23.47
N GLY A 206 -39.32 -3.28 -23.74
CA GLY A 206 -38.13 -3.40 -22.86
C GLY A 206 -37.08 -2.33 -23.15
N ILE A 207 -36.19 -2.15 -22.18
CA ILE A 207 -34.97 -1.36 -22.29
C ILE A 207 -33.86 -2.23 -21.73
N SER A 208 -32.97 -2.69 -22.58
CA SER A 208 -31.92 -3.65 -22.19
C SER A 208 -30.79 -2.94 -21.42
N ALA A 209 -30.74 -3.18 -20.11
CA ALA A 209 -29.62 -2.71 -19.31
C ALA A 209 -28.29 -3.36 -19.68
N ILE A 210 -28.31 -4.61 -20.19
CA ILE A 210 -27.10 -5.30 -20.67
C ILE A 210 -26.59 -4.66 -21.96
N GLU A 211 -27.45 -4.30 -22.89
CA GLU A 211 -27.06 -3.62 -24.14
C GLU A 211 -26.46 -2.23 -23.82
N GLU A 212 -27.13 -1.46 -22.98
CA GLU A 212 -26.59 -0.17 -22.53
C GLU A 212 -25.24 -0.34 -21.82
N MET A 213 -25.10 -1.34 -20.93
CA MET A 213 -23.83 -1.63 -20.25
C MET A 213 -22.74 -1.98 -21.27
N ALA A 214 -23.03 -2.70 -22.34
CA ALA A 214 -22.06 -2.99 -23.39
C ALA A 214 -21.51 -1.70 -24.06
N HIS A 215 -22.38 -0.72 -24.30
CA HIS A 215 -21.97 0.60 -24.79
C HIS A 215 -21.08 1.33 -23.77
N GLN A 216 -21.43 1.30 -22.48
CA GLN A 216 -20.63 1.92 -21.44
C GLN A 216 -19.27 1.23 -21.29
N ILE A 217 -19.18 -0.11 -21.40
CA ILE A 217 -17.92 -0.86 -21.36
C ILE A 217 -17.01 -0.42 -22.51
N LEU A 218 -17.52 -0.35 -23.72
CA LEU A 218 -16.74 0.08 -24.88
C LEU A 218 -16.23 1.53 -24.72
N ARG A 219 -17.08 2.43 -24.23
CA ARG A 219 -16.71 3.81 -23.93
C ARG A 219 -15.59 3.88 -22.87
N LEU A 220 -15.72 3.14 -21.77
CA LEU A 220 -14.75 3.11 -20.68
C LEU A 220 -13.39 2.58 -21.15
N HIS A 221 -13.37 1.46 -21.86
CA HIS A 221 -12.12 0.93 -22.40
C HIS A 221 -11.44 1.86 -23.42
N SER A 222 -12.20 2.68 -24.15
CA SER A 222 -11.64 3.68 -25.07
C SER A 222 -10.87 4.82 -24.39
N LEU A 223 -11.03 4.99 -23.06
CA LEU A 223 -10.25 5.95 -22.26
C LEU A 223 -8.83 5.46 -21.95
N THR A 224 -8.51 4.19 -22.22
CA THR A 224 -7.16 3.66 -22.05
C THR A 224 -6.22 4.30 -23.05
N ASP A 225 -5.11 4.87 -22.54
CA ASP A 225 -4.05 5.47 -23.33
C ASP A 225 -2.69 5.07 -22.75
N PHE A 226 -2.08 4.03 -23.33
CA PHE A 226 -0.79 3.53 -22.88
C PHE A 226 0.34 4.55 -23.03
N SER A 227 0.22 5.50 -23.98
CA SER A 227 1.23 6.55 -24.18
C SER A 227 1.27 7.55 -23.02
N ARG A 228 0.13 7.73 -22.34
CA ARG A 228 -0.01 8.52 -21.12
C ARG A 228 0.10 7.68 -19.84
N GLY A 229 0.29 6.36 -19.98
CA GLY A 229 0.31 5.43 -18.86
C GLY A 229 -1.06 5.20 -18.20
N THR A 230 -2.15 5.60 -18.88
CA THR A 230 -3.53 5.46 -18.41
C THR A 230 -4.09 4.09 -18.80
N THR A 231 -4.71 3.41 -17.84
CA THR A 231 -5.49 2.21 -18.09
C THR A 231 -6.83 2.28 -17.38
N VAL A 232 -7.90 1.98 -18.12
CA VAL A 232 -9.27 1.82 -17.60
C VAL A 232 -9.70 0.40 -17.90
N ASN A 233 -9.94 -0.37 -16.86
CA ASN A 233 -10.29 -1.78 -16.96
C ASN A 233 -11.66 -2.04 -16.32
N VAL A 234 -12.61 -2.53 -17.10
CA VAL A 234 -13.86 -3.09 -16.56
C VAL A 234 -13.58 -4.54 -16.19
N GLY A 235 -13.30 -4.77 -14.91
CA GLY A 235 -12.86 -6.08 -14.42
C GLY A 235 -13.99 -7.03 -14.03
N VAL A 236 -15.17 -6.48 -13.70
CA VAL A 236 -16.35 -7.27 -13.33
C VAL A 236 -17.57 -6.68 -14.01
N VAL A 237 -18.44 -7.55 -14.56
CA VAL A 237 -19.75 -7.18 -15.08
C VAL A 237 -20.78 -8.24 -14.70
N GLN A 238 -21.96 -7.79 -14.26
CA GLN A 238 -23.11 -8.63 -13.94
C GLN A 238 -24.39 -8.00 -14.48
N GLY A 239 -25.37 -8.82 -14.88
CA GLY A 239 -26.63 -8.28 -15.36
C GLY A 239 -27.64 -9.34 -15.78
N GLY A 240 -28.91 -8.92 -15.85
CA GLY A 240 -30.05 -9.76 -16.21
C GLY A 240 -30.40 -10.81 -15.14
N ALA A 241 -31.54 -11.49 -15.35
CA ALA A 241 -32.02 -12.55 -14.45
C ALA A 241 -32.24 -13.87 -15.19
N VAL A 242 -32.92 -13.83 -16.34
CA VAL A 242 -33.25 -15.01 -17.15
C VAL A 242 -33.14 -14.69 -18.64
N ARG A 243 -32.81 -15.69 -19.46
CA ARG A 243 -32.50 -15.51 -20.89
C ARG A 243 -33.65 -15.00 -21.77
N ASN A 244 -34.89 -15.22 -21.36
CA ASN A 244 -36.11 -14.84 -22.12
C ASN A 244 -36.75 -13.54 -21.61
N GLN A 245 -35.98 -12.72 -20.88
CA GLN A 245 -36.36 -11.41 -20.40
C GLN A 245 -35.36 -10.37 -20.88
N VAL A 246 -35.84 -9.20 -21.34
CA VAL A 246 -35.01 -8.00 -21.52
C VAL A 246 -34.47 -7.58 -20.16
N ALA A 247 -33.17 -7.46 -20.01
CA ALA A 247 -32.53 -7.21 -18.73
C ALA A 247 -32.87 -5.82 -18.18
N ALA A 248 -33.43 -5.77 -16.96
CA ALA A 248 -33.80 -4.51 -16.30
C ALA A 248 -32.63 -3.86 -15.52
N SER A 249 -31.57 -4.61 -15.25
CA SER A 249 -30.40 -4.09 -14.49
C SER A 249 -29.11 -4.72 -14.97
N ALA A 250 -28.04 -3.93 -14.91
CA ALA A 250 -26.66 -4.38 -15.07
C ALA A 250 -25.73 -3.52 -14.23
N GLU A 251 -24.61 -4.09 -13.82
CA GLU A 251 -23.60 -3.43 -12.98
C GLU A 251 -22.19 -3.82 -13.46
N ALA A 252 -21.27 -2.87 -13.37
CA ALA A 252 -19.84 -3.12 -13.67
C ALA A 252 -18.93 -2.42 -12.64
N LEU A 253 -17.77 -3.06 -12.35
CA LEU A 253 -16.71 -2.52 -11.51
C LEU A 253 -15.49 -2.19 -12.37
N ILE A 254 -14.94 -0.98 -12.14
CA ILE A 254 -13.90 -0.39 -12.97
C ILE A 254 -12.67 -0.07 -12.12
N ASP A 255 -11.49 -0.47 -12.58
CA ASP A 255 -10.17 -0.05 -12.09
C ASP A 255 -9.59 0.99 -13.05
N LEU A 256 -9.15 2.12 -12.50
CA LEU A 256 -8.43 3.17 -13.20
C LEU A 256 -7.00 3.23 -12.68
N ARG A 257 -6.01 3.30 -13.59
CA ARG A 257 -4.62 3.62 -13.25
C ARG A 257 -4.13 4.80 -14.10
N VAL A 258 -3.47 5.77 -13.44
CA VAL A 258 -2.95 6.99 -14.08
C VAL A 258 -1.56 7.32 -13.55
N THR A 259 -0.74 7.99 -14.36
CA THR A 259 0.64 8.35 -13.99
C THR A 259 0.78 9.75 -13.44
N THR A 260 -0.16 10.65 -13.74
CA THR A 260 -0.13 12.05 -13.30
C THR A 260 -1.47 12.49 -12.70
N THR A 261 -1.42 13.46 -11.81
CA THR A 261 -2.59 14.05 -11.17
C THR A 261 -3.53 14.70 -12.20
N GLU A 262 -2.97 15.39 -13.19
CA GLU A 262 -3.74 16.02 -14.28
C GLU A 262 -4.55 14.98 -15.06
N GLU A 263 -3.89 13.88 -15.44
CA GLU A 263 -4.54 12.78 -16.17
C GLU A 263 -5.60 12.09 -15.29
N GLY A 264 -5.34 11.93 -14.00
CA GLY A 264 -6.32 11.40 -13.03
C GLY A 264 -7.61 12.22 -13.00
N ILE A 265 -7.49 13.54 -12.86
CA ILE A 265 -8.64 14.46 -12.86
C ILE A 265 -9.40 14.40 -14.20
N ARG A 266 -8.66 14.35 -15.31
CA ARG A 266 -9.28 14.27 -16.65
C ARG A 266 -10.10 12.99 -16.81
N VAL A 267 -9.50 11.84 -16.52
CA VAL A 267 -10.14 10.52 -16.76
C VAL A 267 -11.26 10.27 -15.75
N GLU A 268 -11.09 10.64 -14.48
CA GLU A 268 -12.16 10.57 -13.48
C GLU A 268 -13.41 11.34 -13.95
N ARG A 269 -13.23 12.57 -14.44
CA ARG A 269 -14.34 13.36 -14.99
C ARG A 269 -14.99 12.66 -16.17
N GLU A 270 -14.23 12.09 -17.11
CA GLU A 270 -14.75 11.35 -18.26
C GLU A 270 -15.51 10.07 -17.84
N ILE A 271 -15.06 9.38 -16.80
CA ILE A 271 -15.77 8.21 -16.26
C ILE A 271 -17.11 8.64 -15.65
N LEU A 272 -17.10 9.67 -14.79
CA LEU A 272 -18.28 10.15 -14.07
C LEU A 272 -19.34 10.80 -14.98
N ASN A 273 -18.92 11.40 -16.10
CA ASN A 273 -19.82 12.06 -17.07
C ASN A 273 -20.41 11.06 -18.09
N ALA A 274 -20.82 9.88 -17.61
CA ALA A 274 -21.49 8.90 -18.46
C ALA A 274 -22.87 9.39 -18.90
N SER A 275 -23.16 9.25 -20.18
CA SER A 275 -24.49 9.49 -20.74
C SER A 275 -25.03 8.19 -21.33
N PRO A 276 -26.32 7.87 -21.18
CA PRO A 276 -26.89 6.69 -21.80
C PRO A 276 -26.93 6.86 -23.33
N VAL A 277 -26.67 5.77 -24.03
CA VAL A 277 -26.86 5.66 -25.49
C VAL A 277 -28.37 5.45 -25.79
N HIS A 278 -29.02 4.64 -24.96
CA HIS A 278 -30.46 4.47 -25.03
C HIS A 278 -31.15 5.53 -24.15
N ASN A 279 -31.92 6.45 -24.75
CA ASN A 279 -32.51 7.64 -24.08
C ASN A 279 -33.35 7.34 -22.83
N ASP A 280 -33.96 6.14 -22.76
CA ASP A 280 -34.80 5.73 -21.63
C ASP A 280 -34.06 4.87 -20.59
N ALA A 281 -32.76 4.57 -20.78
CA ALA A 281 -31.94 3.91 -19.78
C ALA A 281 -31.40 4.94 -18.77
N ILE A 282 -31.22 4.50 -17.53
CA ILE A 282 -30.58 5.32 -16.49
C ILE A 282 -29.18 4.73 -16.25
N VAL A 283 -28.16 5.56 -16.39
CA VAL A 283 -26.76 5.21 -16.11
C VAL A 283 -26.30 6.03 -14.91
N GLU A 284 -25.92 5.35 -13.86
CA GLU A 284 -25.37 5.95 -12.64
C GLU A 284 -23.93 5.50 -12.49
N VAL A 285 -23.01 6.46 -12.29
CA VAL A 285 -21.60 6.16 -12.04
C VAL A 285 -21.21 6.72 -10.68
N THR A 286 -20.62 5.89 -9.86
CA THR A 286 -20.09 6.27 -8.54
C THR A 286 -18.63 5.84 -8.41
N GLY A 287 -17.90 6.46 -7.50
CA GLY A 287 -16.48 6.17 -7.28
C GLY A 287 -15.62 7.41 -7.41
N SER A 288 -14.34 7.24 -7.27
CA SER A 288 -13.36 8.33 -7.34
C SER A 288 -11.94 7.80 -7.53
N LEU A 289 -11.00 8.71 -7.77
CA LEU A 289 -9.58 8.46 -7.64
C LEU A 289 -9.26 8.30 -6.14
N ASN A 290 -9.20 7.06 -5.66
CA ASN A 290 -8.95 6.75 -4.25
C ASN A 290 -7.53 7.17 -3.83
N ARG A 291 -6.52 6.75 -4.60
CA ARG A 291 -5.12 7.10 -4.40
C ARG A 291 -4.64 7.99 -5.54
N PRO A 292 -4.25 9.24 -5.29
CA PRO A 292 -3.63 10.07 -6.32
C PRO A 292 -2.28 9.45 -6.74
N PRO A 293 -1.74 9.74 -7.94
CA PRO A 293 -0.43 9.24 -8.32
C PRO A 293 0.68 9.82 -7.43
N MET A 294 1.68 9.02 -7.13
CA MET A 294 2.97 9.48 -6.62
C MET A 294 3.86 9.79 -7.82
N GLU A 295 3.96 11.05 -8.16
CA GLU A 295 4.80 11.49 -9.27
C GLU A 295 6.26 11.58 -8.83
N ARG A 296 7.19 11.24 -9.74
CA ARG A 296 8.62 11.39 -9.52
C ARG A 296 9.02 12.87 -9.60
N THR A 297 9.00 13.54 -8.47
CA THR A 297 9.32 14.96 -8.34
C THR A 297 10.81 15.21 -8.10
N GLU A 298 11.24 16.45 -8.20
CA GLU A 298 12.60 16.86 -7.83
C GLU A 298 12.89 16.55 -6.36
N SER A 299 11.93 16.78 -5.44
CA SER A 299 12.08 16.47 -4.01
C SER A 299 12.26 14.97 -3.75
N THR A 300 11.56 14.11 -4.49
CA THR A 300 11.74 12.64 -4.43
C THR A 300 13.15 12.25 -4.89
N VAL A 301 13.65 12.86 -5.97
CA VAL A 301 15.01 12.62 -6.47
C VAL A 301 16.07 13.07 -5.47
N MET A 302 15.90 14.25 -4.89
CA MET A 302 16.80 14.76 -3.84
C MET A 302 16.83 13.80 -2.64
N MET A 303 15.68 13.34 -2.19
CA MET A 303 15.56 12.39 -1.09
C MET A 303 16.23 11.03 -1.42
N LEU A 304 16.03 10.51 -2.63
CA LEU A 304 16.72 9.30 -3.12
C LEU A 304 18.24 9.47 -3.09
N ASN A 305 18.75 10.57 -3.64
CA ASN A 305 20.19 10.84 -3.65
C ASN A 305 20.77 11.03 -2.24
N TRP A 306 19.97 11.60 -1.33
CA TRP A 306 20.36 11.69 0.07
C TRP A 306 20.43 10.30 0.73
N VAL A 307 19.46 9.40 0.50
CA VAL A 307 19.47 8.03 1.02
C VAL A 307 20.65 7.22 0.47
N LYS A 308 21.01 7.40 -0.82
CA LYS A 308 22.19 6.73 -1.42
C LYS A 308 23.50 7.03 -0.68
N GLN A 309 23.66 8.21 -0.10
CA GLN A 309 24.85 8.54 0.68
C GLN A 309 25.06 7.64 1.91
N PHE A 310 23.96 7.07 2.44
CA PHE A 310 24.03 6.10 3.53
C PHE A 310 24.12 4.65 3.02
N ALA A 311 23.58 4.37 1.85
CA ALA A 311 23.56 3.05 1.25
C ALA A 311 24.95 2.64 0.68
N ASP A 312 25.60 3.56 -0.03
CA ASP A 312 26.88 3.30 -0.69
C ASP A 312 27.98 2.80 0.28
N PRO A 313 28.21 3.41 1.47
CA PRO A 313 29.17 2.91 2.45
C PRO A 313 28.83 1.54 3.04
N LEU A 314 27.56 1.14 2.99
CA LEU A 314 27.09 -0.18 3.42
C LEU A 314 27.17 -1.22 2.29
N GLY A 315 27.64 -0.82 1.10
CA GLY A 315 27.70 -1.68 -0.07
C GLY A 315 26.31 -2.03 -0.63
N ILE A 316 25.30 -1.20 -0.35
CA ILE A 316 23.93 -1.37 -0.86
C ILE A 316 23.78 -0.53 -2.13
N SER A 317 23.60 -1.20 -3.27
CA SER A 317 23.29 -0.52 -4.53
C SER A 317 21.79 -0.24 -4.62
N LEU A 318 21.39 1.01 -4.43
CA LEU A 318 19.98 1.40 -4.54
C LEU A 318 19.65 1.88 -5.96
N GLU A 319 18.79 1.15 -6.60
CA GLU A 319 18.14 1.54 -7.86
C GLU A 319 16.80 2.23 -7.56
N GLU A 320 16.21 2.89 -8.54
CA GLU A 320 14.86 3.44 -8.46
C GLU A 320 13.94 2.84 -9.52
N ILE A 321 12.64 2.81 -9.23
CA ILE A 321 11.62 2.32 -10.16
C ILE A 321 10.30 3.09 -9.96
N GLN A 322 9.48 3.12 -11.01
CA GLN A 322 8.08 3.51 -10.95
C GLN A 322 7.21 2.27 -11.13
N VAL A 323 6.17 2.12 -10.29
CA VAL A 323 5.35 0.90 -10.26
C VAL A 323 3.85 1.20 -10.46
N GLY A 324 3.10 0.18 -10.83
CA GLY A 324 1.65 0.32 -11.08
C GLY A 324 0.76 0.12 -9.84
N GLY A 325 1.30 -0.52 -8.78
CA GLY A 325 0.57 -0.77 -7.54
C GLY A 325 0.45 0.47 -6.66
N GLY A 326 -0.60 0.53 -5.83
CA GLY A 326 -0.82 1.60 -4.86
C GLY A 326 -0.01 1.42 -3.57
N SER A 327 0.05 2.45 -2.75
CA SER A 327 0.43 2.44 -1.33
C SER A 327 0.03 3.76 -0.66
N ASP A 328 0.13 3.80 0.66
CA ASP A 328 -0.19 5.01 1.43
C ASP A 328 0.80 6.16 1.22
N ALA A 329 2.00 5.89 0.69
CA ALA A 329 2.95 6.92 0.27
C ALA A 329 2.33 7.93 -0.72
N GLN A 330 1.31 7.53 -1.47
CA GLN A 330 0.61 8.37 -2.44
C GLN A 330 -0.18 9.50 -1.77
N PHE A 331 -0.76 9.27 -0.60
CA PHE A 331 -1.44 10.33 0.15
C PHE A 331 -0.46 11.42 0.60
N VAL A 332 0.74 10.99 1.01
CA VAL A 332 1.83 11.91 1.40
C VAL A 332 2.34 12.71 0.20
N ALA A 333 2.59 12.03 -0.92
CA ALA A 333 3.05 12.65 -2.16
C ALA A 333 2.07 13.73 -2.66
N ALA A 334 0.76 13.46 -2.58
CA ALA A 334 -0.30 14.40 -2.96
C ALA A 334 -0.31 15.69 -2.14
N LEU A 335 0.27 15.68 -0.93
CA LEU A 335 0.44 16.88 -0.11
C LEU A 335 1.70 17.69 -0.47
N GLY A 336 2.51 17.22 -1.41
CA GLY A 336 3.78 17.83 -1.78
C GLY A 336 4.89 17.60 -0.75
N ILE A 337 4.71 16.68 0.20
CA ILE A 337 5.71 16.33 1.20
C ILE A 337 6.68 15.31 0.60
N PRO A 338 8.00 15.49 0.78
CA PRO A 338 8.99 14.54 0.29
C PRO A 338 8.72 13.14 0.86
N VAL A 339 8.53 12.16 0.00
CA VAL A 339 8.30 10.77 0.37
C VAL A 339 9.11 9.84 -0.51
N LEU A 340 9.68 8.81 0.11
CA LEU A 340 10.36 7.73 -0.58
C LEU A 340 9.76 6.40 -0.10
N ASP A 341 9.41 5.56 -1.07
CA ASP A 341 8.72 4.32 -0.82
C ASP A 341 9.61 3.11 -1.17
N GLY A 342 9.30 1.93 -0.63
CA GLY A 342 10.11 0.73 -0.85
C GLY A 342 11.30 0.59 0.10
N MET A 343 11.25 1.25 1.25
CA MET A 343 12.32 1.22 2.25
C MET A 343 12.32 -0.04 3.13
N GLY A 344 11.32 -0.90 2.99
CA GLY A 344 11.16 -2.14 3.76
C GLY A 344 11.94 -3.33 3.22
N GLY A 345 11.33 -4.52 3.32
CA GLY A 345 11.95 -5.79 2.96
C GLY A 345 12.31 -5.91 1.47
N VAL A 346 13.26 -6.80 1.18
CA VAL A 346 13.62 -7.21 -0.18
C VAL A 346 13.13 -8.62 -0.40
N GLY A 347 12.39 -8.83 -1.48
CA GLY A 347 11.80 -10.13 -1.79
C GLY A 347 10.88 -10.07 -2.99
N GLU A 348 10.06 -11.10 -3.15
CA GLU A 348 9.15 -11.24 -4.28
C GLU A 348 7.78 -11.77 -3.84
N GLY A 349 6.79 -11.57 -4.69
CA GLY A 349 5.47 -12.18 -4.58
C GLY A 349 4.54 -11.57 -3.51
N PRO A 350 4.50 -10.23 -3.29
CA PRO A 350 3.43 -9.68 -2.46
C PRO A 350 2.08 -10.14 -3.01
N HIS A 351 1.14 -10.52 -2.14
CA HIS A 351 -0.17 -11.08 -2.47
C HIS A 351 -0.15 -12.44 -3.22
N ALA A 352 1.01 -13.09 -3.37
CA ALA A 352 1.13 -14.37 -4.05
C ALA A 352 1.55 -15.50 -3.08
N ASP A 353 1.19 -16.74 -3.40
CA ASP A 353 1.47 -17.90 -2.53
C ASP A 353 2.97 -18.13 -2.25
N HIS A 354 3.83 -17.62 -3.11
CA HIS A 354 5.29 -17.70 -2.99
C HIS A 354 5.91 -16.45 -2.34
N GLU A 355 5.10 -15.60 -1.69
CA GLU A 355 5.58 -14.41 -0.98
C GLU A 355 6.75 -14.75 -0.08
N ASN A 356 7.86 -14.02 -0.25
CA ASN A 356 9.12 -14.28 0.44
C ASN A 356 9.95 -13.02 0.66
N ILE A 357 10.92 -13.12 1.54
CA ILE A 357 11.98 -12.13 1.73
C ILE A 357 13.36 -12.77 1.59
N VAL A 358 14.36 -11.97 1.20
CA VAL A 358 15.77 -12.32 1.24
C VAL A 358 16.30 -12.06 2.64
N VAL A 359 16.64 -13.12 3.38
CA VAL A 359 17.00 -13.04 4.81
C VAL A 359 18.27 -12.22 5.02
N SER A 360 19.29 -12.39 4.17
CA SER A 360 20.56 -11.66 4.24
C SER A 360 20.42 -10.15 4.00
N GLU A 361 19.32 -9.69 3.37
CA GLU A 361 19.04 -8.26 3.18
C GLU A 361 18.43 -7.59 4.40
N LEU A 362 17.81 -8.33 5.34
CA LEU A 362 17.22 -7.74 6.55
C LEU A 362 18.22 -6.92 7.37
N PRO A 363 19.40 -7.45 7.78
CA PRO A 363 20.40 -6.67 8.53
C PRO A 363 20.89 -5.45 7.76
N ARG A 364 20.99 -5.55 6.43
CA ARG A 364 21.43 -4.44 5.57
C ARG A 364 20.39 -3.30 5.56
N ARG A 365 19.10 -3.63 5.46
CA ARG A 365 18.00 -2.66 5.51
C ARG A 365 17.86 -2.04 6.90
N VAL A 366 18.05 -2.82 7.97
CA VAL A 366 18.11 -2.31 9.34
C VAL A 366 19.25 -1.29 9.49
N ALA A 367 20.46 -1.63 9.04
CA ALA A 367 21.61 -0.73 9.12
C ALA A 367 21.41 0.55 8.29
N LEU A 368 20.81 0.43 7.10
CA LEU A 368 20.49 1.57 6.25
C LEU A 368 19.53 2.53 6.96
N LEU A 369 18.41 2.01 7.47
CA LEU A 369 17.42 2.85 8.17
C LEU A 369 18.02 3.47 9.44
N ALA A 370 18.79 2.71 10.23
CA ALA A 370 19.49 3.22 11.41
C ALA A 370 20.46 4.36 11.05
N SER A 371 21.21 4.20 9.95
CA SER A 371 22.17 5.22 9.45
C SER A 371 21.45 6.51 9.04
N ILE A 372 20.29 6.38 8.37
CA ILE A 372 19.45 7.50 7.97
C ILE A 372 18.92 8.23 9.21
N LEU A 373 18.40 7.49 10.18
CA LEU A 373 17.86 8.07 11.43
C LEU A 373 18.94 8.75 12.27
N ALA A 374 20.16 8.22 12.27
CA ALA A 374 21.31 8.79 12.96
C ALA A 374 22.01 9.93 12.19
N GLN A 375 21.81 10.00 10.88
CA GLN A 375 22.62 10.80 9.93
C GLN A 375 24.12 10.51 10.06
N ARG A 376 24.49 9.24 10.13
CA ARG A 376 25.85 8.75 10.24
C ARG A 376 26.13 7.61 9.29
#